data_8a489896aa018d00a221573d45dec488
#
_entry.id   8a489896aa018d00a221573d45dec488
#
_cell.length_a   1.000
_cell.length_b   1.000
_cell.length_c   1.000
_cell.angle_alpha   90.00
_cell.angle_beta   90.00
_cell.angle_gamma   90.00
#
_symmetry.space_group_name_H-M   'P 1'
#
loop_
_entity.id
_entity.type
_entity.pdbx_description
1 polymer ?
#
loop_
_entity_poly.entity_id
_entity_poly.type
_entity_poly.pdbx_seq_one_letter_code
_entity_poly.pdbx_strand_id
1 'polypeptide(L)'
;RYDFWAQHAIERDYHETNTYDVNPKILAVLLDQVNNLTIDGNGSEFIMHGRMQPFTLDRCQNITLKNFSVDWEIPLTAQGTVTQSTPDYIEVEIDTRQYPYIIENKRLTFVGEGWKSGLWSIMQFDPETHFVLPNTGDNLGWRPYDATEVKPGLVRLADPKREANKRFPAPGTILVLRHSTRDHAGIFIYHSTDTKLENLKLFHTCGLGILSQYSKNIAFNDVHIIPNAAKGRVLSGHDDGFHFMGCSGLLKIENCSWAGLMDDPIN
;
A
#
# COMPACT_ATOMS: atom_id res chain seq x y z
N ARG A 1 10.11 12.35 13.83
CA ARG A 1 10.15 11.35 12.78
C ARG A 1 11.16 10.27 13.14
N TYR A 2 10.80 9.01 12.89
CA TYR A 2 11.70 7.85 13.02
C TYR A 2 11.76 7.13 11.69
N ASP A 3 12.96 6.82 11.22
CA ASP A 3 13.22 6.18 9.94
C ASP A 3 13.65 4.72 10.16
N PHE A 4 12.95 3.77 9.51
CA PHE A 4 13.19 2.33 9.60
C PHE A 4 13.73 1.81 8.27
N TRP A 5 14.90 1.19 8.31
CA TRP A 5 15.60 0.73 7.12
C TRP A 5 15.56 -0.78 6.99
N ALA A 6 15.14 -1.29 5.84
CA ALA A 6 15.03 -2.73 5.60
C ALA A 6 16.33 -3.51 5.89
N GLN A 7 17.48 -2.90 5.62
CA GLN A 7 18.80 -3.50 5.90
C GLN A 7 19.12 -3.71 7.40
N HIS A 8 18.35 -3.10 8.29
CA HIS A 8 18.50 -3.22 9.75
C HIS A 8 17.33 -3.95 10.39
N ALA A 9 16.37 -4.40 9.59
CA ALA A 9 15.17 -5.08 10.04
C ALA A 9 15.44 -6.55 10.39
N ILE A 10 14.51 -7.15 11.12
CA ILE A 10 14.54 -8.57 11.48
C ILE A 10 13.90 -9.37 10.35
N GLU A 11 14.48 -10.49 10.01
CA GLU A 11 13.93 -11.43 9.04
C GLU A 11 13.27 -12.62 9.76
N ARG A 12 12.02 -12.94 9.36
CA ARG A 12 11.31 -14.11 9.88
C ARG A 12 10.28 -14.62 8.86
N ASP A 13 10.14 -15.92 8.77
CA ASP A 13 9.11 -16.55 7.93
C ASP A 13 7.75 -16.49 8.61
N TYR A 14 6.75 -16.00 7.84
CA TYR A 14 5.34 -16.01 8.22
C TYR A 14 4.48 -16.42 7.04
N HIS A 15 3.42 -17.17 7.34
CA HIS A 15 2.30 -17.33 6.43
C HIS A 15 1.22 -16.30 6.81
N GLU A 16 1.07 -15.30 5.98
CA GLU A 16 0.02 -14.29 6.10
C GLU A 16 -1.09 -14.61 5.11
N THR A 17 -2.31 -14.82 5.61
CA THR A 17 -3.44 -15.10 4.74
C THR A 17 -3.65 -13.98 3.73
N ASN A 18 -4.14 -14.33 2.55
CA ASN A 18 -4.40 -13.39 1.46
C ASN A 18 -3.20 -12.51 1.06
N THR A 19 -1.99 -12.98 1.34
CA THR A 19 -0.74 -12.37 0.85
C THR A 19 0.01 -13.36 -0.03
N TYR A 20 1.01 -12.88 -0.76
CA TYR A 20 1.95 -13.79 -1.42
C TYR A 20 2.92 -14.36 -0.39
N ASP A 21 3.29 -15.63 -0.54
CA ASP A 21 4.25 -16.32 0.33
C ASP A 21 5.70 -15.87 0.01
N VAL A 22 5.94 -14.57 0.13
CA VAL A 22 7.29 -14.00 0.06
C VAL A 22 7.90 -14.10 1.45
N ASN A 23 8.91 -14.91 1.61
CA ASN A 23 9.63 -15.13 2.86
C ASN A 23 11.15 -15.08 2.62
N PRO A 24 11.94 -14.65 3.62
CA PRO A 24 11.48 -14.13 4.89
C PRO A 24 10.75 -12.79 4.77
N LYS A 25 9.82 -12.52 5.69
CA LYS A 25 9.26 -11.17 5.89
C LYS A 25 10.33 -10.29 6.54
N ILE A 26 10.40 -9.04 6.09
CA ILE A 26 11.32 -8.02 6.64
C ILE A 26 10.54 -7.17 7.63
N LEU A 27 10.88 -7.25 8.92
CA LEU A 27 10.09 -6.71 10.03
C LEU A 27 10.80 -5.52 10.67
N ALA A 28 10.18 -4.33 10.61
CA ALA A 28 10.75 -3.14 11.24
C ALA A 28 10.67 -3.22 12.77
N VAL A 29 9.50 -3.56 13.30
CA VAL A 29 9.26 -3.76 14.73
C VAL A 29 8.60 -5.13 14.94
N LEU A 30 9.30 -6.01 15.64
CA LEU A 30 8.78 -7.31 16.05
C LEU A 30 8.60 -7.33 17.56
N LEU A 31 7.36 -7.56 18.01
CA LEU A 31 7.03 -7.94 19.36
C LEU A 31 6.74 -9.46 19.36
N ASP A 32 7.62 -10.25 19.96
CA ASP A 32 7.50 -11.71 20.05
C ASP A 32 7.30 -12.13 21.49
N GLN A 33 6.13 -12.68 21.81
CA GLN A 33 5.74 -13.14 23.14
C GLN A 33 5.82 -12.05 24.23
N VAL A 34 5.57 -10.80 23.84
CA VAL A 34 5.60 -9.65 24.74
C VAL A 34 4.24 -9.50 25.41
N ASN A 35 4.25 -9.18 26.72
CA ASN A 35 3.05 -8.96 27.51
C ASN A 35 3.06 -7.59 28.19
N ASN A 36 1.86 -6.98 28.27
CA ASN A 36 1.64 -5.73 29.01
C ASN A 36 2.54 -4.57 28.53
N LEU A 37 2.56 -4.29 27.24
CA LEU A 37 3.35 -3.22 26.65
C LEU A 37 2.45 -2.17 25.98
N THR A 38 2.77 -0.91 26.19
CA THR A 38 2.23 0.20 25.39
C THR A 38 3.37 0.87 24.63
N ILE A 39 3.21 0.95 23.31
CA ILE A 39 4.05 1.81 22.44
C ILE A 39 3.24 3.06 22.14
N ASP A 40 3.66 4.19 22.69
CA ASP A 40 3.08 5.50 22.45
C ASP A 40 4.03 6.32 21.59
N GLY A 41 3.64 6.57 20.33
CA GLY A 41 4.44 7.35 19.40
C GLY A 41 4.41 8.86 19.67
N ASN A 42 3.53 9.33 20.56
CA ASN A 42 3.41 10.76 20.89
C ASN A 42 3.32 11.68 19.65
N GLY A 43 2.56 11.26 18.64
CA GLY A 43 2.40 12.00 17.38
C GLY A 43 3.54 11.84 16.37
N SER A 44 4.43 10.88 16.58
CA SER A 44 5.58 10.63 15.67
C SER A 44 5.15 10.05 14.33
N GLU A 45 5.96 10.33 13.32
CA GLU A 45 5.89 9.69 12.01
C GLU A 45 6.91 8.56 11.93
N PHE A 46 6.47 7.36 11.56
CA PHE A 46 7.32 6.20 11.31
C PHE A 46 7.41 5.99 9.81
N ILE A 47 8.61 6.20 9.25
CA ILE A 47 8.86 6.18 7.83
C ILE A 47 9.65 4.92 7.46
N MET A 48 9.06 4.14 6.57
CA MET A 48 9.66 2.89 6.09
C MET A 48 10.51 3.14 4.86
N HIS A 49 11.72 2.60 4.86
CA HIS A 49 12.67 2.63 3.76
C HIS A 49 12.85 1.21 3.20
N GLY A 50 12.26 0.97 2.03
CA GLY A 50 12.27 -0.32 1.38
C GLY A 50 11.01 -1.16 1.61
N ARG A 51 11.03 -2.41 1.19
CA ARG A 51 9.92 -3.35 1.37
C ARG A 51 10.02 -4.00 2.73
N MET A 52 9.13 -3.62 3.64
CA MET A 52 9.15 -4.11 5.01
C MET A 52 7.78 -3.98 5.66
N GLN A 53 7.54 -4.83 6.66
CA GLN A 53 6.36 -4.82 7.51
C GLN A 53 6.61 -3.95 8.73
N PRO A 54 5.83 -2.87 8.92
CA PRO A 54 6.08 -1.91 10.00
C PRO A 54 6.00 -2.52 11.39
N PHE A 55 4.91 -3.24 11.70
CA PHE A 55 4.69 -3.86 13.00
C PHE A 55 4.23 -5.30 12.88
N THR A 56 4.84 -6.16 13.69
CA THR A 56 4.43 -7.55 13.85
C THR A 56 4.30 -7.88 15.34
N LEU A 57 3.12 -8.32 15.75
CA LEU A 57 2.80 -8.78 17.08
C LEU A 57 2.59 -10.30 17.02
N ASP A 58 3.56 -11.07 17.51
CA ASP A 58 3.53 -12.52 17.46
C ASP A 58 3.36 -13.10 18.89
N ARG A 59 2.24 -13.77 19.14
CA ARG A 59 1.91 -14.40 20.44
C ARG A 59 2.00 -13.44 21.63
N CYS A 60 1.57 -12.21 21.42
CA CYS A 60 1.57 -11.17 22.43
C CYS A 60 0.27 -11.14 23.24
N GLN A 61 0.32 -10.53 24.43
CA GLN A 61 -0.86 -10.29 25.26
C GLN A 61 -0.89 -8.90 25.86
N ASN A 62 -2.07 -8.25 25.82
CA ASN A 62 -2.30 -6.92 26.38
C ASN A 62 -1.31 -5.87 25.82
N ILE A 63 -1.35 -5.68 24.50
CA ILE A 63 -0.52 -4.73 23.78
C ILE A 63 -1.37 -3.55 23.34
N THR A 64 -0.83 -2.36 23.50
CA THR A 64 -1.42 -1.13 22.95
C THR A 64 -0.39 -0.42 22.05
N LEU A 65 -0.76 -0.17 20.79
CA LEU A 65 -0.03 0.72 19.89
C LEU A 65 -0.84 1.99 19.71
N LYS A 66 -0.25 3.17 19.92
CA LYS A 66 -1.02 4.40 19.84
C LYS A 66 -0.22 5.65 19.44
N ASN A 67 -0.95 6.65 18.92
CA ASN A 67 -0.48 8.01 18.69
C ASN A 67 0.69 8.10 17.70
N PHE A 68 0.61 7.47 16.53
CA PHE A 68 1.61 7.63 15.47
C PHE A 68 1.01 7.44 14.07
N SER A 69 1.80 7.83 13.08
CA SER A 69 1.52 7.51 11.68
C SER A 69 2.62 6.63 11.07
N VAL A 70 2.23 5.88 10.03
CA VAL A 70 3.14 5.05 9.24
C VAL A 70 3.06 5.49 7.78
N ASP A 71 4.19 5.69 7.15
CA ASP A 71 4.29 5.99 5.71
C ASP A 71 5.59 5.40 5.13
N TRP A 72 5.76 5.47 3.83
CA TRP A 72 6.98 5.10 3.13
C TRP A 72 7.65 6.34 2.53
N GLU A 73 8.98 6.37 2.55
CA GLU A 73 9.73 7.40 1.83
C GLU A 73 9.46 7.28 0.32
N ILE A 74 9.63 6.09 -0.23
CA ILE A 74 9.26 5.75 -1.61
C ILE A 74 8.11 4.74 -1.54
N PRO A 75 6.87 5.13 -1.90
CA PRO A 75 5.72 4.24 -1.85
C PRO A 75 5.87 3.02 -2.76
N LEU A 76 5.28 1.91 -2.34
CA LEU A 76 5.31 0.62 -3.04
C LEU A 76 4.20 0.50 -4.10
N THR A 77 3.50 1.59 -4.38
CA THR A 77 2.57 1.76 -5.50
C THR A 77 2.66 3.21 -5.94
N ALA A 78 2.74 3.42 -7.25
CA ALA A 78 2.92 4.75 -7.82
C ALA A 78 1.60 5.34 -8.33
N GLN A 79 1.62 6.64 -8.61
CA GLN A 79 0.54 7.32 -9.33
C GLN A 79 1.10 8.32 -10.34
N GLY A 80 0.26 8.69 -11.30
CA GLY A 80 0.56 9.74 -12.26
C GLY A 80 -0.70 10.31 -12.87
N THR A 81 -0.60 11.44 -13.56
CA THR A 81 -1.74 12.11 -14.18
C THR A 81 -1.66 11.99 -15.71
N VAL A 82 -2.76 11.63 -16.34
CA VAL A 82 -2.85 11.59 -17.82
C VAL A 82 -2.79 13.00 -18.35
N THR A 83 -1.82 13.29 -19.19
CA THR A 83 -1.69 14.60 -19.87
C THR A 83 -2.20 14.55 -21.30
N GLN A 84 -2.10 13.39 -21.95
CA GLN A 84 -2.58 13.16 -23.31
C GLN A 84 -3.16 11.75 -23.43
N SER A 85 -4.23 11.64 -24.22
CA SER A 85 -4.85 10.35 -24.55
C SER A 85 -5.17 10.33 -26.05
N THR A 86 -4.73 9.27 -26.72
CA THR A 86 -4.95 9.02 -28.14
C THR A 86 -5.49 7.59 -28.34
N PRO A 87 -5.90 7.21 -29.56
CA PRO A 87 -6.23 5.83 -29.84
C PRO A 87 -5.10 4.82 -29.60
N ASP A 88 -3.84 5.22 -29.62
CA ASP A 88 -2.69 4.31 -29.64
C ASP A 88 -1.88 4.35 -28.33
N TYR A 89 -1.95 5.45 -27.57
CA TYR A 89 -1.17 5.62 -26.34
C TYR A 89 -1.81 6.64 -25.41
N ILE A 90 -1.35 6.61 -24.18
CA ILE A 90 -1.52 7.70 -23.20
C ILE A 90 -0.15 8.26 -22.80
N GLU A 91 -0.11 9.53 -22.43
CA GLU A 91 1.04 10.13 -21.74
C GLU A 91 0.67 10.41 -20.30
N VAL A 92 1.56 10.00 -19.40
CA VAL A 92 1.35 10.06 -17.96
C VAL A 92 2.49 10.85 -17.34
N GLU A 93 2.16 11.91 -16.62
CA GLU A 93 3.11 12.67 -15.82
C GLU A 93 3.24 12.02 -14.44
N ILE A 94 4.47 11.69 -14.04
CA ILE A 94 4.82 10.98 -12.81
C ILE A 94 5.79 11.86 -12.01
N ASP A 95 5.49 12.12 -10.74
CA ASP A 95 6.45 12.79 -9.82
C ASP A 95 7.60 11.83 -9.48
N THR A 96 8.71 11.98 -10.17
CA THR A 96 9.89 11.11 -10.03
C THR A 96 10.58 11.21 -8.68
N ARG A 97 10.27 12.22 -7.86
CA ARG A 97 10.79 12.33 -6.48
C ARG A 97 10.06 11.39 -5.55
N GLN A 98 8.74 11.21 -5.75
CA GLN A 98 7.94 10.25 -4.98
C GLN A 98 7.96 8.85 -5.59
N TYR A 99 7.99 8.75 -6.93
CA TYR A 99 7.87 7.51 -7.68
C TYR A 99 9.00 7.37 -8.70
N PRO A 100 10.24 7.15 -8.25
CA PRO A 100 11.37 6.96 -9.14
C PRO A 100 11.14 5.74 -10.05
N TYR A 101 11.53 5.86 -11.30
CA TYR A 101 11.39 4.78 -12.28
C TYR A 101 12.55 4.75 -13.26
N ILE A 102 12.66 3.62 -13.96
CA ILE A 102 13.50 3.42 -15.13
C ILE A 102 12.67 2.78 -16.23
N ILE A 103 13.10 2.91 -17.47
CA ILE A 103 12.51 2.18 -18.59
C ILE A 103 13.56 1.21 -19.12
N GLU A 104 13.30 -0.10 -18.94
CA GLU A 104 14.15 -1.17 -19.40
C GLU A 104 13.37 -2.05 -20.38
N ASN A 105 13.91 -2.31 -21.57
CA ASN A 105 13.27 -3.12 -22.62
C ASN A 105 11.80 -2.69 -22.89
N LYS A 106 11.56 -1.39 -22.99
CA LYS A 106 10.22 -0.80 -23.14
C LYS A 106 9.27 -1.07 -21.96
N ARG A 107 9.77 -1.42 -20.80
CA ARG A 107 8.94 -1.63 -19.60
C ARG A 107 9.16 -0.51 -18.59
N LEU A 108 8.08 0.07 -18.12
CA LEU A 108 8.11 0.98 -16.98
C LEU A 108 8.35 0.15 -15.72
N THR A 109 9.45 0.42 -15.05
CA THR A 109 9.87 -0.27 -13.83
C THR A 109 10.12 0.76 -12.75
N PHE A 110 9.37 0.69 -11.67
CA PHE A 110 9.56 1.54 -10.51
C PHE A 110 10.73 1.02 -9.68
N VAL A 111 11.47 1.94 -9.10
CA VAL A 111 12.66 1.62 -8.32
C VAL A 111 12.60 2.34 -6.98
N GLY A 112 13.10 1.71 -5.96
CA GLY A 112 13.18 2.28 -4.64
C GLY A 112 14.34 1.70 -3.86
N GLU A 113 14.32 1.90 -2.57
CA GLU A 113 15.37 1.51 -1.63
C GLU A 113 15.47 -0.02 -1.53
N GLY A 114 16.38 -0.59 -2.31
CA GLY A 114 16.62 -2.03 -2.34
C GLY A 114 15.62 -2.87 -3.16
N TRP A 115 14.75 -2.23 -3.98
CA TRP A 115 13.78 -2.97 -4.79
C TRP A 115 13.59 -2.38 -6.19
N LYS A 116 13.13 -3.22 -7.10
CA LYS A 116 12.64 -2.88 -8.44
C LYS A 116 11.35 -3.65 -8.69
N SER A 117 10.38 -3.00 -9.35
CA SER A 117 9.10 -3.63 -9.66
C SER A 117 8.48 -3.09 -10.93
N GLY A 118 8.18 -3.95 -11.89
CA GLY A 118 7.59 -3.58 -13.16
C GLY A 118 6.11 -3.24 -13.05
N LEU A 119 5.65 -2.26 -13.82
CA LEU A 119 4.23 -1.97 -13.94
C LEU A 119 3.47 -3.19 -14.48
N TRP A 120 2.41 -3.62 -13.78
CA TRP A 120 1.60 -4.75 -14.18
C TRP A 120 0.09 -4.45 -14.31
N SER A 121 -0.43 -3.46 -13.59
CA SER A 121 -1.84 -3.05 -13.66
C SER A 121 -2.02 -1.56 -13.43
N ILE A 122 -3.12 -1.00 -13.88
CA ILE A 122 -3.45 0.42 -13.76
C ILE A 122 -4.91 0.57 -13.37
N MET A 123 -5.17 1.34 -12.30
CA MET A 123 -6.51 1.77 -11.92
C MET A 123 -6.70 3.26 -12.20
N GLN A 124 -7.93 3.66 -12.49
CA GLN A 124 -8.28 5.04 -12.83
C GLN A 124 -9.03 5.69 -11.67
N PHE A 125 -8.57 6.86 -11.27
CA PHE A 125 -9.15 7.64 -10.19
C PHE A 125 -9.63 9.00 -10.72
N ASP A 126 -10.76 9.43 -10.23
CA ASP A 126 -11.31 10.74 -10.50
C ASP A 126 -10.45 11.82 -9.81
N PRO A 127 -10.01 12.88 -10.52
CA PRO A 127 -9.12 13.89 -9.97
C PRO A 127 -9.76 14.80 -8.91
N GLU A 128 -11.09 14.91 -8.88
CA GLU A 128 -11.80 15.78 -7.94
C GLU A 128 -12.22 15.02 -6.67
N THR A 129 -12.78 13.83 -6.84
CA THR A 129 -13.31 13.03 -5.73
C THR A 129 -12.29 12.07 -5.14
N HIS A 130 -11.25 11.74 -5.88
CA HIS A 130 -10.24 10.74 -5.56
C HIS A 130 -10.84 9.33 -5.36
N PHE A 131 -11.97 9.05 -6.00
CA PHE A 131 -12.55 7.71 -6.04
C PHE A 131 -12.19 6.99 -7.34
N VAL A 132 -12.22 5.68 -7.29
CA VAL A 132 -12.09 4.85 -8.50
C VAL A 132 -13.21 5.21 -9.47
N LEU A 133 -12.85 5.46 -10.72
CA LEU A 133 -13.83 5.76 -11.76
C LEU A 133 -14.74 4.56 -12.02
N PRO A 134 -16.06 4.74 -12.06
CA PRO A 134 -17.01 3.64 -12.27
C PRO A 134 -16.74 2.89 -13.58
N ASN A 135 -16.87 1.57 -13.54
CA ASN A 135 -16.69 0.65 -14.67
C ASN A 135 -15.28 0.66 -15.30
N THR A 136 -14.28 1.10 -14.57
CA THR A 136 -12.88 1.04 -15.02
C THR A 136 -12.13 -0.12 -14.37
N GLY A 137 -12.34 -0.39 -13.07
CA GLY A 137 -11.67 -1.45 -12.33
C GLY A 137 -10.17 -1.47 -12.58
N ASP A 138 -9.59 -2.65 -12.72
CA ASP A 138 -8.19 -2.88 -13.10
C ASP A 138 -7.99 -2.86 -14.63
N ASN A 139 -8.73 -2.09 -15.35
CA ASN A 139 -9.05 -2.28 -16.77
C ASN A 139 -8.00 -1.83 -17.76
N LEU A 140 -7.04 -1.04 -17.37
CA LEU A 140 -5.87 -0.88 -18.23
C LEU A 140 -4.95 -2.09 -18.14
N GLY A 141 -5.31 -3.00 -17.27
CA GLY A 141 -5.10 -4.44 -17.23
C GLY A 141 -3.68 -4.95 -17.26
N TRP A 142 -3.62 -6.20 -17.13
CA TRP A 142 -2.54 -7.20 -17.17
C TRP A 142 -1.71 -7.20 -18.46
N ARG A 143 -1.77 -6.14 -19.28
CA ARG A 143 -1.08 -6.06 -20.55
C ARG A 143 0.28 -5.38 -20.38
N PRO A 144 1.29 -5.91 -21.03
CA PRO A 144 2.55 -5.20 -21.14
C PRO A 144 2.39 -3.97 -22.01
N TYR A 145 2.40 -2.79 -21.42
CA TYR A 145 2.52 -1.54 -22.17
C TYR A 145 3.96 -1.33 -22.64
N ASP A 146 4.12 -0.86 -23.89
CA ASP A 146 5.39 -0.33 -24.35
C ASP A 146 5.56 1.09 -23.79
N ALA A 147 6.53 1.24 -22.88
CA ALA A 147 6.84 2.51 -22.25
C ALA A 147 7.99 3.23 -22.97
N THR A 148 7.84 4.54 -23.14
CA THR A 148 8.90 5.42 -23.65
C THR A 148 8.89 6.71 -22.86
N GLU A 149 10.04 7.18 -22.39
CA GLU A 149 10.15 8.49 -21.76
C GLU A 149 10.14 9.58 -22.84
N VAL A 150 9.17 10.49 -22.77
CA VAL A 150 9.04 11.63 -23.70
C VAL A 150 9.93 12.78 -23.24
N LYS A 151 9.93 13.03 -21.95
CA LYS A 151 10.84 13.92 -21.22
C LYS A 151 10.88 13.48 -19.75
N PRO A 152 11.83 13.92 -18.93
CA PRO A 152 11.90 13.53 -17.54
C PRO A 152 10.55 13.66 -16.82
N GLY A 153 10.05 12.55 -16.26
CA GLY A 153 8.76 12.49 -15.58
C GLY A 153 7.53 12.35 -16.48
N LEU A 154 7.66 12.42 -17.80
CA LEU A 154 6.55 12.20 -18.75
C LEU A 154 6.76 10.90 -19.52
N VAL A 155 5.94 9.90 -19.25
CA VAL A 155 6.02 8.57 -19.85
C VAL A 155 4.86 8.35 -20.81
N ARG A 156 5.17 7.92 -22.02
CA ARG A 156 4.18 7.41 -22.97
C ARG A 156 4.03 5.89 -22.75
N LEU A 157 2.77 5.47 -22.58
CA LEU A 157 2.38 4.06 -22.48
C LEU A 157 1.54 3.70 -23.71
N ALA A 158 2.07 2.88 -24.59
CA ALA A 158 1.40 2.38 -25.79
C ALA A 158 0.95 0.93 -25.59
N ASP A 159 -0.25 0.60 -26.06
CA ASP A 159 -0.75 -0.78 -26.06
C ASP A 159 -0.79 -1.30 -27.51
N PRO A 160 0.23 -2.05 -27.97
CA PRO A 160 0.30 -2.55 -29.33
C PRO A 160 -0.76 -3.62 -29.65
N LYS A 161 -1.47 -4.12 -28.64
CA LYS A 161 -2.52 -5.15 -28.78
C LYS A 161 -3.91 -4.66 -28.41
N ARG A 162 -4.12 -3.33 -28.46
CA ARG A 162 -5.36 -2.73 -28.03
C ARG A 162 -6.57 -3.29 -28.77
N GLU A 163 -7.60 -3.62 -28.01
CA GLU A 163 -8.93 -3.90 -28.56
C GLU A 163 -9.62 -2.58 -28.94
N ALA A 164 -10.17 -2.50 -30.15
CA ALA A 164 -10.74 -1.30 -30.74
C ALA A 164 -11.83 -0.60 -29.87
N ASN A 165 -12.43 -1.30 -28.92
CA ASN A 165 -13.52 -0.81 -28.09
C ASN A 165 -13.08 -0.31 -26.70
N LYS A 166 -11.80 -0.42 -26.34
CA LYS A 166 -11.31 0.08 -25.04
C LYS A 166 -10.99 1.56 -25.13
N ARG A 167 -11.61 2.33 -24.23
CA ARG A 167 -11.31 3.74 -24.08
C ARG A 167 -10.08 3.90 -23.18
N PHE A 168 -9.13 4.69 -23.62
CA PHE A 168 -8.10 5.19 -22.72
C PHE A 168 -8.66 6.24 -21.77
N PRO A 169 -8.07 6.40 -20.58
CA PRO A 169 -8.46 7.45 -19.65
C PRO A 169 -8.30 8.84 -20.26
N ALA A 170 -9.21 9.74 -19.91
CA ALA A 170 -9.16 11.11 -20.37
C ALA A 170 -7.98 11.88 -19.74
N PRO A 171 -7.49 12.95 -20.39
CA PRO A 171 -6.57 13.87 -19.74
C PRO A 171 -7.14 14.41 -18.42
N GLY A 172 -6.28 14.53 -17.40
CA GLY A 172 -6.65 14.87 -16.03
C GLY A 172 -6.93 13.67 -15.14
N THR A 173 -7.26 12.48 -15.68
CA THR A 173 -7.45 11.26 -14.88
C THR A 173 -6.19 10.92 -14.10
N ILE A 174 -6.32 10.62 -12.81
CA ILE A 174 -5.22 10.09 -12.01
C ILE A 174 -5.15 8.57 -12.20
N LEU A 175 -3.98 8.09 -12.54
CA LEU A 175 -3.70 6.66 -12.65
C LEU A 175 -2.94 6.17 -11.44
N VAL A 176 -3.46 5.16 -10.78
CA VAL A 176 -2.69 4.35 -9.84
C VAL A 176 -1.96 3.28 -10.63
N LEU A 177 -0.64 3.32 -10.56
CA LEU A 177 0.29 2.49 -11.32
C LEU A 177 0.77 1.35 -10.43
N ARG A 178 0.10 0.20 -10.53
CA ARG A 178 0.37 -0.97 -9.67
C ARG A 178 1.61 -1.69 -10.13
N HIS A 179 2.60 -1.74 -9.27
CA HIS A 179 3.87 -2.44 -9.55
C HIS A 179 4.31 -3.35 -8.41
N SER A 180 3.83 -3.14 -7.18
CA SER A 180 4.10 -4.06 -6.08
C SER A 180 3.03 -5.15 -5.98
N THR A 181 3.28 -6.11 -5.14
CA THR A 181 2.41 -7.23 -4.85
C THR A 181 2.07 -7.25 -3.36
N ARG A 182 1.18 -8.15 -2.93
CA ARG A 182 0.77 -8.35 -1.54
C ARG A 182 1.87 -9.05 -0.73
N ASP A 183 3.03 -8.44 -0.56
CA ASP A 183 4.19 -9.10 0.06
C ASP A 183 4.06 -9.21 1.58
N HIS A 184 3.40 -8.22 2.21
CA HIS A 184 3.23 -8.15 3.67
C HIS A 184 2.10 -7.19 4.06
N ALA A 185 1.60 -7.33 5.30
CA ALA A 185 0.66 -6.39 5.90
C ALA A 185 1.35 -5.09 6.38
N GLY A 186 0.58 -4.04 6.60
CA GLY A 186 1.05 -2.84 7.30
C GLY A 186 1.26 -3.10 8.79
N ILE A 187 0.29 -3.74 9.46
CA ILE A 187 0.42 -4.25 10.83
C ILE A 187 -0.07 -5.69 10.84
N PHE A 188 0.72 -6.60 11.37
CA PHE A 188 0.36 -8.01 11.53
C PHE A 188 0.20 -8.40 12.99
N ILE A 189 -0.99 -8.86 13.36
CA ILE A 189 -1.36 -9.33 14.71
C ILE A 189 -1.61 -10.84 14.64
N TYR A 190 -0.66 -11.62 15.14
CA TYR A 190 -0.63 -13.06 14.95
C TYR A 190 -0.67 -13.80 16.29
N HIS A 191 -1.63 -14.71 16.45
CA HIS A 191 -1.85 -15.49 17.70
C HIS A 191 -1.83 -14.65 18.98
N SER A 192 -2.22 -13.38 18.90
CA SER A 192 -2.14 -12.42 20.00
C SER A 192 -3.51 -12.20 20.65
N THR A 193 -3.51 -11.74 21.91
CA THR A 193 -4.73 -11.55 22.69
C THR A 193 -4.74 -10.17 23.33
N ASP A 194 -5.93 -9.54 23.41
CA ASP A 194 -6.14 -8.24 24.06
C ASP A 194 -5.27 -7.14 23.44
N THR A 195 -5.35 -7.00 22.12
CA THR A 195 -4.59 -5.99 21.36
C THR A 195 -5.45 -4.75 21.10
N LYS A 196 -4.88 -3.58 21.33
CA LYS A 196 -5.51 -2.27 21.04
C LYS A 196 -4.65 -1.45 20.10
N LEU A 197 -5.28 -0.87 19.10
CA LEU A 197 -4.71 0.15 18.23
C LEU A 197 -5.53 1.42 18.40
N GLU A 198 -4.88 2.55 18.75
CA GLU A 198 -5.56 3.79 19.11
C GLU A 198 -4.89 5.01 18.47
N ASN A 199 -5.66 5.86 17.80
CA ASN A 199 -5.16 7.09 17.16
C ASN A 199 -3.94 6.79 16.23
N LEU A 200 -4.16 5.97 15.21
CA LEU A 200 -3.15 5.62 14.21
C LEU A 200 -3.56 6.08 12.82
N LYS A 201 -2.57 6.45 12.01
CA LYS A 201 -2.74 6.71 10.58
C LYS A 201 -1.75 5.88 9.77
N LEU A 202 -2.27 5.04 8.89
CA LEU A 202 -1.47 4.34 7.89
C LEU A 202 -1.68 5.06 6.55
N PHE A 203 -0.66 5.78 6.10
CA PHE A 203 -0.72 6.55 4.86
C PHE A 203 -0.32 5.72 3.63
N HIS A 204 0.26 4.56 3.86
CA HIS A 204 0.59 3.60 2.81
C HIS A 204 0.72 2.19 3.38
N THR A 205 0.35 1.16 2.57
CA THR A 205 0.59 -0.26 2.86
C THR A 205 0.88 -1.01 1.55
N CYS A 206 1.75 -2.01 1.63
CA CYS A 206 2.16 -2.81 0.45
C CYS A 206 1.15 -3.91 0.08
N GLY A 207 0.34 -4.33 1.03
CA GLY A 207 -0.68 -5.35 0.90
C GLY A 207 -1.84 -4.99 1.81
N LEU A 208 -2.28 -5.94 2.63
CA LEU A 208 -3.32 -5.70 3.63
C LEU A 208 -2.90 -4.59 4.59
N GLY A 209 -3.83 -3.74 4.96
CA GLY A 209 -3.58 -2.65 5.90
C GLY A 209 -3.23 -3.19 7.29
N ILE A 210 -4.19 -3.78 7.98
CA ILE A 210 -3.99 -4.45 9.27
C ILE A 210 -4.55 -5.87 9.19
N LEU A 211 -3.66 -6.84 9.25
CA LEU A 211 -4.02 -8.25 9.28
C LEU A 211 -4.02 -8.76 10.72
N SER A 212 -5.15 -9.26 11.17
CA SER A 212 -5.28 -9.99 12.43
C SER A 212 -5.56 -11.46 12.13
N GLN A 213 -4.66 -12.34 12.54
CA GLN A 213 -4.74 -13.76 12.21
C GLN A 213 -4.62 -14.61 13.46
N TYR A 214 -5.61 -15.49 13.69
CA TYR A 214 -5.73 -16.39 14.83
C TYR A 214 -5.64 -15.68 16.20
N SER A 215 -6.11 -14.45 16.26
CA SER A 215 -5.98 -13.56 17.42
C SER A 215 -7.33 -13.38 18.13
N LYS A 216 -7.31 -12.85 19.36
CA LYS A 216 -8.51 -12.76 20.20
C LYS A 216 -8.60 -11.39 20.87
N ASN A 217 -9.82 -10.85 20.98
CA ASN A 217 -10.11 -9.58 21.64
C ASN A 217 -9.28 -8.43 21.05
N ILE A 218 -9.66 -7.93 19.90
CA ILE A 218 -8.95 -6.88 19.17
C ILE A 218 -9.82 -5.63 19.17
N ALA A 219 -9.25 -4.49 19.50
CA ALA A 219 -9.93 -3.21 19.50
C ALA A 219 -9.16 -2.17 18.69
N PHE A 220 -9.85 -1.57 17.73
CA PHE A 220 -9.36 -0.44 16.94
C PHE A 220 -10.22 0.78 17.23
N ASN A 221 -9.61 1.87 17.67
CA ASN A 221 -10.27 3.13 17.93
C ASN A 221 -9.48 4.28 17.33
N ASP A 222 -10.13 5.07 16.47
CA ASP A 222 -9.47 6.19 15.77
C ASP A 222 -8.27 5.73 14.93
N VAL A 223 -8.48 4.65 14.14
CA VAL A 223 -7.48 4.08 13.23
C VAL A 223 -7.89 4.36 11.79
N HIS A 224 -7.01 5.01 11.06
CA HIS A 224 -7.28 5.48 9.71
C HIS A 224 -6.29 4.90 8.71
N ILE A 225 -6.79 4.27 7.64
CA ILE A 225 -5.98 3.90 6.48
C ILE A 225 -6.41 4.84 5.36
N ILE A 226 -5.65 5.89 5.15
CA ILE A 226 -6.02 7.03 4.30
C ILE A 226 -4.82 7.52 3.48
N PRO A 227 -5.04 8.10 2.30
CA PRO A 227 -3.95 8.68 1.51
C PRO A 227 -3.24 9.81 2.24
N ASN A 228 -1.95 9.96 2.01
CA ASN A 228 -1.21 11.15 2.48
C ASN A 228 -1.54 12.35 1.59
N ALA A 229 -2.59 13.09 1.94
CA ALA A 229 -3.04 14.25 1.18
C ALA A 229 -1.98 15.36 1.08
N ALA A 230 -1.12 15.51 2.09
CA ALA A 230 -0.03 16.50 2.07
C ALA A 230 1.02 16.18 0.98
N LYS A 231 1.10 14.92 0.54
CA LYS A 231 1.92 14.45 -0.56
C LYS A 231 1.15 14.32 -1.90
N GLY A 232 -0.12 14.75 -1.95
CA GLY A 232 -0.97 14.66 -3.14
C GLY A 232 -1.32 13.23 -3.56
N ARG A 233 -1.29 12.27 -2.65
CA ARG A 233 -1.60 10.86 -2.93
C ARG A 233 -3.10 10.62 -2.93
N VAL A 234 -3.55 9.70 -3.79
CA VAL A 234 -4.95 9.22 -3.84
C VAL A 234 -5.10 7.80 -3.33
N LEU A 235 -4.00 7.07 -3.17
CA LEU A 235 -3.96 5.69 -2.68
C LEU A 235 -3.29 5.61 -1.31
N SER A 236 -3.85 4.78 -0.42
CA SER A 236 -3.28 4.42 0.88
C SER A 236 -2.93 2.94 0.99
N GLY A 237 -3.75 2.05 0.49
CA GLY A 237 -3.59 0.60 0.63
C GLY A 237 -3.67 -0.14 -0.69
N HIS A 238 -2.82 -1.15 -0.84
CA HIS A 238 -2.83 -1.99 -2.04
C HIS A 238 -4.00 -2.98 -2.03
N ASP A 239 -4.53 -3.32 -0.86
CA ASP A 239 -5.59 -4.33 -0.67
C ASP A 239 -6.57 -3.90 0.42
N ASP A 240 -7.08 -4.88 1.23
CA ASP A 240 -8.04 -4.63 2.29
C ASP A 240 -7.50 -3.68 3.38
N GLY A 241 -8.41 -2.96 4.00
CA GLY A 241 -8.09 -2.13 5.16
C GLY A 241 -7.81 -2.97 6.41
N PHE A 242 -8.84 -3.51 7.04
CA PHE A 242 -8.72 -4.46 8.15
C PHE A 242 -9.12 -5.86 7.68
N HIS A 243 -8.26 -6.82 7.89
CA HIS A 243 -8.49 -8.20 7.50
C HIS A 243 -8.40 -9.12 8.73
N PHE A 244 -9.46 -9.91 8.99
CA PHE A 244 -9.55 -10.80 10.13
C PHE A 244 -9.65 -12.26 9.66
N MET A 245 -8.70 -13.08 10.06
CA MET A 245 -8.67 -14.50 9.73
C MET A 245 -8.59 -15.37 10.98
N GLY A 246 -9.60 -16.20 11.20
CA GLY A 246 -9.61 -17.12 12.35
C GLY A 246 -9.59 -16.43 13.71
N CYS A 247 -10.03 -15.17 13.80
CA CYS A 247 -10.10 -14.41 15.03
C CYS A 247 -11.31 -14.79 15.89
N SER A 248 -11.26 -14.49 17.19
CA SER A 248 -12.31 -14.81 18.15
C SER A 248 -12.46 -13.75 19.24
N GLY A 249 -13.51 -13.91 20.07
CA GLY A 249 -13.82 -12.96 21.13
C GLY A 249 -14.41 -11.65 20.61
N LEU A 250 -14.09 -10.53 21.24
CA LEU A 250 -14.58 -9.21 20.84
C LEU A 250 -13.67 -8.61 19.76
N LEU A 251 -14.25 -8.33 18.58
CA LEU A 251 -13.62 -7.48 17.57
C LEU A 251 -14.35 -6.14 17.60
N LYS A 252 -13.67 -5.09 18.07
CA LYS A 252 -14.27 -3.77 18.29
C LYS A 252 -13.62 -2.75 17.34
N ILE A 253 -14.43 -2.07 16.53
CA ILE A 253 -13.98 -1.06 15.58
C ILE A 253 -14.82 0.19 15.81
N GLU A 254 -14.16 1.28 16.22
CA GLU A 254 -14.82 2.56 16.52
C GLU A 254 -14.02 3.72 15.91
N ASN A 255 -14.72 4.73 15.41
CA ASN A 255 -14.14 5.98 14.90
C ASN A 255 -13.07 5.77 13.80
N CYS A 256 -13.10 4.65 13.11
CA CYS A 256 -12.13 4.31 12.05
C CYS A 256 -12.60 4.80 10.68
N SER A 257 -11.66 5.01 9.76
CA SER A 257 -12.00 5.37 8.38
C SER A 257 -11.00 4.81 7.38
N TRP A 258 -11.48 4.63 6.16
CA TRP A 258 -10.71 4.11 5.03
C TRP A 258 -10.95 4.97 3.80
N ALA A 259 -9.89 5.25 3.05
CA ALA A 259 -9.95 5.88 1.75
C ALA A 259 -8.75 5.46 0.89
N GLY A 260 -8.94 5.39 -0.41
CA GLY A 260 -7.86 5.03 -1.34
C GLY A 260 -7.35 3.60 -1.14
N LEU A 261 -8.23 2.66 -0.82
CA LEU A 261 -7.97 1.22 -0.86
C LEU A 261 -8.27 0.67 -2.26
N MET A 262 -7.68 -0.47 -2.60
CA MET A 262 -7.98 -1.19 -3.85
C MET A 262 -8.91 -2.38 -3.62
N ASP A 263 -9.28 -2.68 -2.38
CA ASP A 263 -10.15 -3.80 -2.01
C ASP A 263 -11.01 -3.40 -0.79
N ASP A 264 -11.52 -4.36 -0.03
CA ASP A 264 -12.49 -4.16 1.03
C ASP A 264 -11.97 -3.31 2.20
N PRO A 265 -12.77 -2.39 2.77
CA PRO A 265 -12.37 -1.69 3.99
C PRO A 265 -12.26 -2.63 5.21
N ILE A 266 -13.11 -3.66 5.27
CA ILE A 266 -13.11 -4.72 6.30
C ILE A 266 -13.44 -6.05 5.65
N ASN A 267 -12.61 -7.05 5.88
CA ASN A 267 -12.77 -8.41 5.38
C ASN A 267 -12.68 -9.44 6.53
#